data_5eb329c4a67937daef2967ee1afde467
#
_entry.id   5eb329c4a67937daef2967ee1afde467
#
_cell.length_a   1.000
_cell.length_b   1.000
_cell.length_c   1.000
_cell.angle_alpha   90.00
_cell.angle_beta   90.00
_cell.angle_gamma   90.00
#
_symmetry.space_group_name_H-M   'P 1'
#
loop_
_entity.id
_entity.type
_entity.pdbx_description
1 polymer ?
#
loop_
_entity_poly.entity_id
_entity_poly.type
_entity_poly.pdbx_seq_one_letter_code
_entity_poly.pdbx_strand_id
1 'polypeptide(L)'
;FAASATTADGVREEAAAAIDCCRLYKPVLGAWYDLELPRHRALGRDGVNALLRCWLDDVRGAGQRCGIYTNKAWLDSLIDHSLLTDCDLWYAAYPSTARKALTEQWSSAGRVDGIVGNVDLNVCYEDFASTTTAPEKDYITLAEAKALLQAQGYAGIVI
;
A
#
# COMPACT_ATOMS: atom_id res chain seq x y z
N PHE A 1 3.21 0.72 0.99
CA PHE A 1 4.08 1.64 1.73
C PHE A 1 3.51 1.88 3.12
N ALA A 2 4.21 1.45 4.16
CA ALA A 2 3.76 1.64 5.53
C ALA A 2 3.89 3.12 5.94
N ALA A 3 2.76 3.79 6.09
CA ALA A 3 2.71 5.20 6.46
C ALA A 3 3.22 5.44 7.88
N SER A 4 4.02 6.46 8.08
CA SER A 4 4.54 6.84 9.38
C SER A 4 4.31 8.31 9.73
N ALA A 5 4.20 9.16 8.72
CA ALA A 5 4.01 10.59 8.88
C ALA A 5 2.63 10.96 9.44
N THR A 6 2.59 11.99 10.27
CA THR A 6 1.37 12.54 10.84
C THR A 6 1.13 14.00 10.43
N THR A 7 1.94 14.51 9.52
CA THR A 7 1.86 15.86 8.97
C THR A 7 1.82 15.81 7.44
N ALA A 8 1.24 16.82 6.80
CA ALA A 8 1.20 16.89 5.35
C ALA A 8 2.59 16.89 4.70
N ASP A 9 3.56 17.60 5.30
CA ASP A 9 4.92 17.65 4.76
C ASP A 9 5.60 16.28 4.84
N GLY A 10 5.47 15.57 5.96
CA GLY A 10 5.98 14.20 6.07
C GLY A 10 5.31 13.23 5.09
N VAL A 11 4.00 13.36 4.84
CA VAL A 11 3.30 12.56 3.83
C VAL A 11 3.83 12.85 2.42
N ARG A 12 4.15 14.10 2.09
CA ARG A 12 4.78 14.44 0.80
C ARG A 12 6.15 13.80 0.62
N GLU A 13 6.94 13.74 1.70
CA GLU A 13 8.23 13.03 1.68
C GLU A 13 8.03 11.53 1.45
N GLU A 14 7.06 10.91 2.13
CA GLU A 14 6.69 9.51 1.93
C GLU A 14 6.17 9.26 0.50
N ALA A 15 5.34 10.15 -0.03
CA ALA A 15 4.83 10.06 -1.40
C ALA A 15 5.96 10.20 -2.44
N ALA A 16 6.89 11.13 -2.25
CA ALA A 16 8.04 11.28 -3.12
C ALA A 16 8.89 10.00 -3.17
N ALA A 17 9.17 9.39 -2.02
CA ALA A 17 9.90 8.12 -1.97
C ALA A 17 9.15 6.98 -2.69
N ALA A 18 7.83 6.89 -2.53
CA ALA A 18 7.02 5.90 -3.23
C ALA A 18 7.00 6.13 -4.74
N ILE A 19 6.90 7.39 -5.19
CA ILE A 19 6.96 7.77 -6.61
C ILE A 19 8.30 7.37 -7.22
N ASP A 20 9.40 7.62 -6.53
CA ASP A 20 10.73 7.24 -7.01
C ASP A 20 10.90 5.72 -7.10
N CYS A 21 10.38 4.97 -6.12
CA CYS A 21 10.30 3.51 -6.20
C CYS A 21 9.47 3.05 -7.41
N CYS A 22 8.30 3.66 -7.64
CA CYS A 22 7.46 3.31 -8.78
C CYS A 22 8.13 3.60 -10.12
N ARG A 23 8.85 4.70 -10.24
CA ARG A 23 9.61 5.05 -11.45
C ARG A 23 10.74 4.06 -11.73
N LEU A 24 11.42 3.64 -10.66
CA LEU A 24 12.58 2.74 -10.76
C LEU A 24 12.15 1.29 -11.03
N TYR A 25 11.20 0.78 -10.27
CA TYR A 25 10.84 -0.64 -10.28
C TYR A 25 9.58 -0.97 -11.06
N LYS A 26 8.78 0.03 -11.43
CA LYS A 26 7.55 -0.10 -12.22
C LYS A 26 6.60 -1.20 -11.69
N PRO A 27 6.23 -1.18 -10.41
CA PRO A 27 5.35 -2.20 -9.84
C PRO A 27 4.00 -2.19 -10.54
N VAL A 28 3.52 -3.34 -10.97
CA VAL A 28 2.26 -3.48 -11.72
C VAL A 28 1.06 -2.99 -10.90
N LEU A 29 1.09 -3.22 -9.59
CA LEU A 29 0.05 -2.80 -8.67
C LEU A 29 0.16 -1.33 -8.23
N GLY A 30 1.25 -0.63 -8.60
CA GLY A 30 1.49 0.75 -8.17
C GLY A 30 1.87 0.87 -6.70
N ALA A 31 1.55 2.02 -6.10
CA ALA A 31 1.85 2.34 -4.70
C ALA A 31 0.59 2.29 -3.83
N TRP A 32 0.68 1.66 -2.67
CA TRP A 32 -0.41 1.51 -1.72
C TRP A 32 -0.06 2.17 -0.38
N TYR A 33 -0.96 3.02 0.10
CA TYR A 33 -0.78 3.73 1.36
C TYR A 33 -1.40 2.93 2.50
N ASP A 34 -0.54 2.37 3.34
CA ASP A 34 -0.91 1.60 4.51
C ASP A 34 -0.98 2.54 5.73
N LEU A 35 -2.19 2.96 6.07
CA LEU A 35 -2.48 3.92 7.12
C LEU A 35 -3.26 3.25 8.25
N GLU A 36 -2.56 2.60 9.17
CA GLU A 36 -3.22 1.85 10.26
C GLU A 36 -2.56 1.99 11.64
N LEU A 37 -1.59 2.90 11.79
CA LEU A 37 -0.91 3.07 13.07
C LEU A 37 -1.77 3.86 14.08
N PRO A 38 -1.68 3.55 15.39
CA PRO A 38 -2.42 4.26 16.45
C PRO A 38 -2.23 5.78 16.43
N ARG A 39 -1.03 6.28 16.07
CA ARG A 39 -0.74 7.71 15.97
C ARG A 39 -1.57 8.42 14.90
N HIS A 40 -1.89 7.74 13.79
CA HIS A 40 -2.78 8.29 12.77
C HIS A 40 -4.22 8.36 13.27
N ARG A 41 -4.66 7.33 14.00
CA ARG A 41 -5.98 7.31 14.62
C ARG A 41 -6.20 8.50 15.55
N ALA A 42 -5.16 8.94 16.25
CA ALA A 42 -5.21 10.09 17.15
C ALA A 42 -5.49 11.43 16.42
N LEU A 43 -5.29 11.51 15.11
CA LEU A 43 -5.61 12.68 14.29
C LEU A 43 -7.11 12.84 14.04
N GLY A 44 -7.91 11.82 14.37
CA GLY A 44 -9.33 11.77 14.05
C GLY A 44 -9.62 11.66 12.56
N ARG A 45 -10.91 11.65 12.21
CA ARG A 45 -11.37 11.47 10.82
C ARG A 45 -10.81 12.51 9.86
N ASP A 46 -10.90 13.79 10.22
CA ASP A 46 -10.48 14.88 9.34
C ASP A 46 -8.97 14.85 9.09
N GLY A 47 -8.17 14.60 10.13
CA GLY A 47 -6.72 14.48 10.01
C GLY A 47 -6.31 13.29 9.15
N VAL A 48 -6.91 12.12 9.35
CA VAL A 48 -6.66 10.94 8.53
C VAL A 48 -6.97 11.21 7.06
N ASN A 49 -8.13 11.79 6.76
CA ASN A 49 -8.52 12.06 5.38
C ASN A 49 -7.68 13.16 4.72
N ALA A 50 -7.18 14.13 5.48
CA ALA A 50 -6.24 15.13 4.99
C ALA A 50 -4.91 14.46 4.54
N LEU A 51 -4.38 13.52 5.33
CA LEU A 51 -3.18 12.76 4.97
C LEU A 51 -3.40 11.89 3.73
N LEU A 52 -4.54 11.18 3.68
CA LEU A 52 -4.90 10.35 2.52
C LEU A 52 -5.00 11.17 1.23
N ARG A 53 -5.67 12.34 1.28
CA ARG A 53 -5.75 13.24 0.11
C ARG A 53 -4.37 13.67 -0.34
N CYS A 54 -3.52 14.11 0.58
CA CYS A 54 -2.17 14.53 0.28
C CYS A 54 -1.38 13.44 -0.45
N TRP A 55 -1.40 12.20 0.06
CA TRP A 55 -0.77 11.05 -0.59
C TRP A 55 -1.33 10.78 -1.99
N LEU A 56 -2.66 10.67 -2.09
CA LEU A 56 -3.32 10.32 -3.35
C LEU A 56 -3.07 11.37 -4.42
N ASP A 57 -3.12 12.65 -4.05
CA ASP A 57 -2.91 13.76 -4.99
C ASP A 57 -1.48 13.77 -5.53
N ASP A 58 -0.49 13.58 -4.67
CA ASP A 58 0.92 13.59 -5.07
C ASP A 58 1.27 12.38 -5.96
N VAL A 59 0.87 11.15 -5.54
CA VAL A 59 1.20 9.93 -6.29
C VAL A 59 0.48 9.88 -7.62
N ARG A 60 -0.79 10.28 -7.69
CA ARG A 60 -1.54 10.40 -8.95
C ARG A 60 -1.02 11.51 -9.83
N GLY A 61 -0.72 12.68 -9.24
CA GLY A 61 -0.13 13.79 -9.97
C GLY A 61 1.17 13.42 -10.66
N ALA A 62 1.91 12.44 -10.12
CA ALA A 62 3.09 11.85 -10.74
C ALA A 62 2.77 10.76 -11.78
N GLY A 63 1.50 10.50 -12.09
CA GLY A 63 1.06 9.51 -13.07
C GLY A 63 1.20 8.06 -12.59
N GLN A 64 1.31 7.82 -11.28
CA GLN A 64 1.44 6.48 -10.73
C GLN A 64 0.07 5.92 -10.31
N ARG A 65 -0.16 4.63 -10.54
CA ARG A 65 -1.29 3.92 -9.94
C ARG A 65 -1.11 3.91 -8.44
N CYS A 66 -2.19 4.18 -7.70
CA CYS A 66 -2.15 4.14 -6.24
C CYS A 66 -3.49 3.73 -5.65
N GLY A 67 -3.42 3.23 -4.41
CA GLY A 67 -4.57 2.86 -3.62
C GLY A 67 -4.32 3.01 -2.12
N ILE A 68 -5.32 2.63 -1.36
CA ILE A 68 -5.31 2.63 0.10
C ILE A 68 -5.38 1.18 0.58
N TYR A 69 -4.44 0.76 1.43
CA TYR A 69 -4.59 -0.44 2.25
C TYR A 69 -5.22 -0.05 3.58
N THR A 70 -6.26 -0.76 4.00
CA THR A 70 -6.92 -0.52 5.28
C THR A 70 -7.76 -1.70 5.73
N ASN A 71 -8.12 -1.71 7.01
CA ASN A 71 -9.00 -2.70 7.61
C ASN A 71 -10.41 -2.16 7.86
N LYS A 72 -11.32 -3.08 8.24
CA LYS A 72 -12.74 -2.75 8.47
C LYS A 72 -12.93 -1.61 9.46
N ALA A 73 -12.23 -1.62 10.59
CA ALA A 73 -12.44 -0.62 11.65
C ALA A 73 -12.07 0.80 11.20
N TRP A 74 -11.02 0.93 10.41
CA TRP A 74 -10.58 2.21 9.86
C TRP A 74 -11.51 2.68 8.75
N LEU A 75 -11.86 1.78 7.84
CA LEU A 75 -12.73 2.10 6.72
C LEU A 75 -14.09 2.60 7.17
N ASP A 76 -14.67 1.95 8.18
CA ASP A 76 -16.01 2.30 8.65
C ASP A 76 -16.03 3.54 9.55
N SER A 77 -14.93 3.88 10.24
CA SER A 77 -14.93 4.96 11.25
C SER A 77 -14.11 6.19 10.89
N LEU A 78 -13.07 6.06 10.10
CA LEU A 78 -12.10 7.14 9.87
C LEU A 78 -12.00 7.57 8.41
N ILE A 79 -12.11 6.64 7.45
CA ILE A 79 -11.91 6.96 6.05
C ILE A 79 -13.19 7.55 5.44
N ASP A 80 -13.04 8.61 4.69
CA ASP A 80 -14.10 9.19 3.88
C ASP A 80 -14.28 8.34 2.61
N HIS A 81 -15.44 7.72 2.48
CA HIS A 81 -15.73 6.85 1.34
C HIS A 81 -15.72 7.58 -0.01
N SER A 82 -15.83 8.91 -0.01
CA SER A 82 -15.69 9.68 -1.25
C SER A 82 -14.29 9.56 -1.87
N LEU A 83 -13.26 9.33 -1.05
CA LEU A 83 -11.89 9.09 -1.52
C LEU A 83 -11.75 7.77 -2.28
N LEU A 84 -12.64 6.80 -2.03
CA LEU A 84 -12.60 5.49 -2.67
C LEU A 84 -13.23 5.49 -4.07
N THR A 85 -13.82 6.60 -4.51
CA THR A 85 -14.41 6.72 -5.85
C THR A 85 -13.34 6.66 -6.93
N ASP A 86 -12.19 7.25 -6.62
CA ASP A 86 -11.10 7.43 -7.57
C ASP A 86 -9.80 6.74 -7.15
N CYS A 87 -9.82 5.88 -6.15
CA CYS A 87 -8.65 5.11 -5.75
C CYS A 87 -8.97 3.63 -5.53
N ASP A 88 -7.96 2.81 -5.76
CA ASP A 88 -8.05 1.38 -5.50
C ASP A 88 -8.10 1.11 -4.00
N LEU A 89 -8.83 0.07 -3.60
CA LEU A 89 -8.92 -0.38 -2.22
C LEU A 89 -8.29 -1.76 -2.07
N TRP A 90 -7.34 -1.88 -1.14
CA TRP A 90 -6.85 -3.14 -0.61
C TRP A 90 -7.42 -3.31 0.80
N TYR A 91 -8.33 -4.22 0.95
CA TYR A 91 -9.14 -4.35 2.16
C TYR A 91 -8.75 -5.56 2.99
N ALA A 92 -8.38 -5.33 4.25
CA ALA A 92 -8.09 -6.40 5.21
C ALA A 92 -9.31 -6.72 6.07
N ALA A 93 -9.79 -7.96 6.02
CA ALA A 93 -10.90 -8.45 6.81
C ALA A 93 -10.76 -9.94 7.13
N TYR A 94 -10.85 -10.30 8.41
CA TYR A 94 -10.80 -11.67 8.91
C TYR A 94 -12.04 -11.96 9.77
N PRO A 95 -12.98 -12.82 9.32
CA PRO A 95 -13.07 -13.44 8.01
C PRO A 95 -13.40 -12.44 6.89
N SER A 96 -13.24 -12.88 5.63
CA SER A 96 -13.66 -12.11 4.45
C SER A 96 -15.11 -11.63 4.59
N THR A 97 -15.34 -10.37 4.22
CA THR A 97 -16.66 -9.74 4.28
C THR A 97 -17.32 -9.58 2.91
N ALA A 98 -16.69 -10.12 1.86
CA ALA A 98 -17.11 -9.97 0.47
C ALA A 98 -17.35 -8.51 0.06
N ARG A 99 -16.58 -7.56 0.64
CA ARG A 99 -16.65 -6.15 0.28
C ARG A 99 -16.05 -5.94 -1.09
N LYS A 100 -16.65 -5.05 -1.87
CA LYS A 100 -16.08 -4.67 -3.17
C LYS A 100 -14.75 -3.92 -2.95
N ALA A 101 -13.65 -4.58 -3.29
CA ALA A 101 -12.28 -4.06 -3.24
C ALA A 101 -11.51 -4.63 -4.43
N LEU A 102 -10.40 -3.99 -4.79
CA LEU A 102 -9.51 -4.53 -5.82
C LEU A 102 -8.75 -5.74 -5.29
N THR A 103 -8.28 -5.65 -4.07
CA THR A 103 -7.54 -6.71 -3.38
C THR A 103 -8.11 -6.89 -1.98
N GLU A 104 -8.28 -8.13 -1.55
CA GLU A 104 -8.72 -8.48 -0.20
C GLU A 104 -7.65 -9.32 0.49
N GLN A 105 -7.17 -8.86 1.65
CA GLN A 105 -6.38 -9.65 2.57
C GLN A 105 -7.34 -10.40 3.49
N TRP A 106 -7.40 -11.72 3.33
CA TRP A 106 -8.39 -12.55 4.03
C TRP A 106 -7.82 -13.37 5.19
N SER A 107 -6.49 -13.44 5.32
CA SER A 107 -5.80 -14.14 6.40
C SER A 107 -4.41 -13.55 6.63
N SER A 108 -3.98 -13.56 7.89
CA SER A 108 -2.60 -13.27 8.31
C SER A 108 -1.89 -14.52 8.87
N ALA A 109 -2.44 -15.71 8.61
CA ALA A 109 -1.93 -16.98 9.13
C ALA A 109 -1.59 -17.99 8.02
N GLY A 110 -1.29 -17.49 6.82
CA GLY A 110 -0.85 -18.30 5.70
C GLY A 110 0.51 -18.96 5.92
N ARG A 111 0.82 -19.93 5.06
CA ARG A 111 2.11 -20.60 5.01
C ARG A 111 2.58 -20.66 3.58
N VAL A 112 3.87 -20.38 3.37
CA VAL A 112 4.54 -20.50 2.07
C VAL A 112 5.83 -21.26 2.30
N ASP A 113 6.09 -22.27 1.47
CA ASP A 113 7.30 -23.07 1.56
C ASP A 113 8.55 -22.20 1.41
N GLY A 114 9.51 -22.38 2.32
CA GLY A 114 10.73 -21.58 2.36
C GLY A 114 10.61 -20.29 3.19
N ILE A 115 9.43 -19.93 3.69
CA ILE A 115 9.24 -18.77 4.58
C ILE A 115 8.94 -19.26 6.00
N VAL A 116 9.75 -18.80 6.96
CA VAL A 116 9.56 -19.09 8.37
C VAL A 116 8.56 -18.09 8.97
N GLY A 117 7.48 -18.60 9.53
CA GLY A 117 6.44 -17.77 10.14
C GLY A 117 5.15 -17.73 9.34
N ASN A 118 4.25 -16.86 9.76
CA ASN A 118 3.00 -16.60 9.05
C ASN A 118 3.23 -15.59 7.93
N VAL A 119 2.41 -15.71 6.88
CA VAL A 119 2.33 -14.74 5.79
C VAL A 119 0.88 -14.31 5.59
N ASP A 120 0.71 -13.11 5.07
CA ASP A 120 -0.60 -12.61 4.69
C ASP A 120 -1.06 -13.27 3.38
N LEU A 121 -2.34 -13.69 3.36
CA LEU A 121 -2.95 -14.25 2.16
C LEU A 121 -3.94 -13.26 1.58
N ASN A 122 -3.76 -12.99 0.27
CA ASN A 122 -4.53 -12.01 -0.45
C ASN A 122 -5.16 -12.61 -1.70
N VAL A 123 -6.30 -12.05 -2.11
CA VAL A 123 -6.92 -12.29 -3.41
C VAL A 123 -6.99 -10.95 -4.13
N CYS A 124 -6.49 -10.92 -5.35
CA CYS A 124 -6.67 -9.80 -6.27
C CYS A 124 -7.74 -10.16 -7.29
N TYR A 125 -8.71 -9.26 -7.49
CA TYR A 125 -9.86 -9.48 -8.36
C TYR A 125 -9.65 -8.94 -9.78
N GLU A 126 -8.51 -8.31 -10.05
CA GLU A 126 -8.09 -7.93 -11.39
C GLU A 126 -6.91 -8.78 -11.88
N ASP A 127 -6.89 -9.08 -13.16
CA ASP A 127 -5.75 -9.73 -13.80
C ASP A 127 -4.74 -8.67 -14.27
N PHE A 128 -3.74 -8.42 -13.48
CA PHE A 128 -2.67 -7.47 -13.80
C PHE A 128 -1.66 -8.05 -14.80
N ALA A 129 -1.62 -9.37 -15.00
CA ALA A 129 -0.69 -10.01 -15.92
C ALA A 129 -1.07 -9.72 -17.39
N SER A 130 -2.36 -9.50 -17.66
CA SER A 130 -2.84 -9.22 -19.01
C SER A 130 -2.63 -7.77 -19.48
N THR A 131 -2.31 -6.85 -18.56
CA THR A 131 -2.11 -5.42 -18.88
C THR A 131 -0.66 -5.04 -19.10
N THR A 132 0.28 -5.94 -18.88
CA THR A 132 1.69 -5.72 -19.10
C THR A 132 2.21 -6.60 -20.23
N THR A 133 2.61 -5.97 -21.34
CA THR A 133 3.76 -6.50 -22.08
C THR A 133 4.92 -6.43 -21.11
N ALA A 134 5.21 -7.55 -20.46
CA ALA A 134 6.28 -7.65 -19.49
C ALA A 134 7.58 -7.16 -20.13
N PRO A 135 8.26 -6.15 -19.58
CA PRO A 135 9.64 -5.92 -19.98
C PRO A 135 10.42 -7.19 -19.60
N GLU A 136 11.23 -7.64 -20.52
CA GLU A 136 12.15 -8.76 -20.32
C GLU A 136 12.92 -8.57 -19.01
N LYS A 137 12.83 -9.55 -18.15
CA LYS A 137 13.40 -9.70 -16.82
C LYS A 137 14.60 -8.82 -16.46
N ASP A 138 14.38 -7.91 -15.50
CA ASP A 138 15.38 -7.58 -14.49
C ASP A 138 14.70 -7.57 -13.11
N TYR A 139 14.34 -8.75 -12.63
CA TYR A 139 13.89 -8.88 -11.23
C TYR A 139 15.12 -8.83 -10.34
N ILE A 140 15.19 -7.80 -9.50
CA ILE A 140 16.13 -7.85 -8.37
C ILE A 140 15.63 -8.90 -7.38
N THR A 141 16.55 -9.67 -6.83
CA THR A 141 16.24 -10.63 -5.77
C THR A 141 15.77 -9.90 -4.51
N LEU A 142 15.04 -10.58 -3.65
CA LEU A 142 14.65 -10.06 -2.34
C LEU A 142 15.87 -9.57 -1.52
N ALA A 143 17.02 -10.24 -1.68
CA ALA A 143 18.27 -9.85 -1.03
C ALA A 143 18.80 -8.51 -1.57
N GLU A 144 18.74 -8.29 -2.88
CA GLU A 144 19.15 -7.04 -3.52
C GLU A 144 18.20 -5.91 -3.17
N ALA A 145 16.89 -6.16 -3.15
CA ALA A 145 15.92 -5.19 -2.71
C ALA A 145 16.15 -4.75 -1.25
N LYS A 146 16.40 -5.70 -0.35
CA LYS A 146 16.75 -5.40 1.05
C LYS A 146 18.04 -4.60 1.16
N ALA A 147 19.09 -4.94 0.42
CA ALA A 147 20.35 -4.24 0.43
C ALA A 147 20.22 -2.78 -0.06
N LEU A 148 19.47 -2.56 -1.14
CA LEU A 148 19.21 -1.21 -1.66
C LEU A 148 18.45 -0.34 -0.68
N LEU A 149 17.43 -0.88 -0.02
CA LEU A 149 16.62 -0.15 0.91
C LEU A 149 17.37 0.14 2.24
N GLN A 150 18.18 -0.79 2.71
CA GLN A 150 19.08 -0.56 3.84
C GLN A 150 20.14 0.50 3.54
N ALA A 151 20.68 0.53 2.32
CA ALA A 151 21.64 1.55 1.89
C ALA A 151 21.03 2.96 1.84
N GLN A 152 19.71 3.07 1.71
CA GLN A 152 18.95 4.34 1.74
C GLN A 152 18.39 4.69 3.13
N GLY A 153 18.73 3.92 4.18
CA GLY A 153 18.33 4.21 5.55
C GLY A 153 16.94 3.72 5.97
N TYR A 154 16.30 2.91 5.14
CA TYR A 154 15.00 2.31 5.48
C TYR A 154 15.17 1.10 6.39
N ALA A 155 14.70 1.17 7.62
CA ALA A 155 14.67 0.08 8.58
C ALA A 155 13.26 -0.55 8.60
N GLY A 156 13.08 -1.64 7.88
CA GLY A 156 11.88 -2.46 7.96
C GLY A 156 11.02 -2.42 6.71
N ILE A 157 11.19 -3.47 5.89
CA ILE A 157 10.24 -3.80 4.83
C ILE A 157 9.56 -5.08 5.24
N VAL A 158 8.27 -4.99 5.46
CA VAL A 158 7.39 -6.15 5.55
C VAL A 158 6.86 -6.37 4.13
N ILE A 159 7.27 -7.48 3.52
CA ILE A 159 6.67 -8.00 2.30
C ILE A 159 5.66 -9.05 2.71
#